data_5d647de1e9c6c1667a9840a7800f2f2a
#
_entry.id   5d647de1e9c6c1667a9840a7800f2f2a
#
_cell.length_a   1.000
_cell.length_b   1.000
_cell.length_c   1.000
_cell.angle_alpha   90.00
_cell.angle_beta   90.00
_cell.angle_gamma   90.00
#
_symmetry.space_group_name_H-M   'P 1'
#
loop_
_entity.id
_entity.type
_entity.pdbx_description
1 polymer ?
#
loop_
_entity_poly.entity_id
_entity_poly.type
_entity_poly.pdbx_seq_one_letter_code
_entity_poly.pdbx_strand_id
1 'polypeptide(L)'
;MDLNDWILSLHVLSAFALVGAMVIFWIMIVALWGTDSTSRVASLMRVSQIGTVLVSVGSLGTIIFGVWLAISLDAYQLWDGWVIAALVLWAVGTALGQRSGEEYNAAAVQAQDDLKAGRPSSLPAYGASRAFWLHVGVVVVILLILIDMIWKPGA
;
A
#
# COMPACT_ATOMS: atom_id res chain seq x y z
N MET A 1 -14.58 -25.87 9.55
CA MET A 1 -13.84 -24.95 8.66
C MET A 1 -13.13 -25.80 7.64
N ASP A 2 -13.45 -25.63 6.39
CA ASP A 2 -12.76 -26.29 5.30
C ASP A 2 -11.51 -25.49 4.85
N LEU A 3 -10.78 -25.99 3.86
CA LEU A 3 -9.58 -25.35 3.37
C LEU A 3 -9.90 -23.96 2.77
N ASN A 4 -11.05 -23.82 2.11
CA ASN A 4 -11.45 -22.57 1.46
C ASN A 4 -11.78 -21.49 2.51
N ASP A 5 -12.34 -21.85 3.66
CA ASP A 5 -12.55 -20.92 4.79
C ASP A 5 -11.25 -20.34 5.31
N TRP A 6 -10.20 -21.17 5.41
CA TRP A 6 -8.87 -20.72 5.83
C TRP A 6 -8.24 -19.78 4.80
N ILE A 7 -8.33 -20.12 3.51
CA ILE A 7 -7.77 -19.31 2.43
C ILE A 7 -8.51 -17.97 2.35
N LEU A 8 -9.83 -17.97 2.49
CA LEU A 8 -10.63 -16.74 2.55
C LEU A 8 -10.21 -15.86 3.73
N SER A 9 -10.03 -16.46 4.90
CA SER A 9 -9.57 -15.73 6.09
C SER A 9 -8.20 -15.10 5.89
N LEU A 10 -7.26 -15.82 5.26
CA LEU A 10 -5.93 -15.31 4.94
C LEU A 10 -5.97 -14.21 3.87
N HIS A 11 -6.84 -14.34 2.86
CA HIS A 11 -7.07 -13.28 1.86
C HIS A 11 -7.57 -11.99 2.51
N VAL A 12 -8.61 -12.09 3.34
CA VAL A 12 -9.19 -10.96 4.06
C VAL A 12 -8.18 -10.33 5.02
N LEU A 13 -7.42 -11.13 5.78
CA LEU A 13 -6.39 -10.65 6.68
C LEU A 13 -5.29 -9.89 5.92
N SER A 14 -4.90 -10.40 4.74
CA SER A 14 -3.93 -9.74 3.86
C SER A 14 -4.45 -8.40 3.34
N ALA A 15 -5.73 -8.32 2.98
CA ALA A 15 -6.37 -7.08 2.59
C ALA A 15 -6.43 -6.07 3.74
N PHE A 16 -6.72 -6.51 4.97
CA PHE A 16 -6.64 -5.65 6.15
C PHE A 16 -5.23 -5.14 6.43
N ALA A 17 -4.20 -5.98 6.26
CA ALA A 17 -2.82 -5.55 6.39
C ALA A 17 -2.46 -4.46 5.38
N LEU A 18 -2.92 -4.59 4.13
CA LEU A 18 -2.72 -3.61 3.07
C LEU A 18 -3.41 -2.28 3.41
N VAL A 19 -4.68 -2.30 3.82
CA VAL A 19 -5.43 -1.11 4.22
C VAL A 19 -4.83 -0.46 5.46
N GLY A 20 -4.43 -1.25 6.45
CA GLY A 20 -3.74 -0.77 7.65
C GLY A 20 -2.43 -0.05 7.34
N ALA A 21 -1.65 -0.57 6.39
CA ALA A 21 -0.44 0.09 5.93
C ALA A 21 -0.75 1.46 5.28
N MET A 22 -1.82 1.58 4.51
CA MET A 22 -2.25 2.87 3.93
C MET A 22 -2.60 3.89 5.01
N VAL A 23 -3.26 3.46 6.08
CA VAL A 23 -3.56 4.32 7.24
C VAL A 23 -2.28 4.79 7.91
N ILE A 24 -1.28 3.91 8.10
CA ILE A 24 0.02 4.27 8.66
C ILE A 24 0.70 5.36 7.81
N PHE A 25 0.71 5.19 6.49
CA PHE A 25 1.29 6.20 5.59
C PHE A 25 0.54 7.54 5.67
N TRP A 26 -0.79 7.53 5.75
CA TRP A 26 -1.56 8.76 5.92
C TRP A 26 -1.25 9.48 7.23
N ILE A 27 -1.17 8.73 8.35
CA ILE A 27 -0.78 9.30 9.65
C ILE A 27 0.62 9.93 9.55
N MET A 28 1.56 9.24 8.91
CA MET A 28 2.91 9.74 8.68
C MET A 28 2.92 11.02 7.84
N ILE A 29 2.15 11.06 6.76
CA ILE A 29 2.02 12.25 5.89
C ILE A 29 1.50 13.45 6.69
N VAL A 30 0.43 13.26 7.46
CA VAL A 30 -0.16 14.33 8.29
C VAL A 30 0.83 14.77 9.37
N ALA A 31 1.56 13.83 9.99
CA ALA A 31 2.55 14.15 11.02
C ALA A 31 3.78 14.90 10.47
N LEU A 32 4.07 14.76 9.17
CA LEU A 32 5.14 15.51 8.49
C LEU A 32 4.71 16.93 8.11
N TRP A 33 3.41 17.21 8.01
CA TRP A 33 2.95 18.56 7.74
C TRP A 33 3.26 19.49 8.90
N GLY A 34 3.98 20.57 8.58
CA GLY A 34 4.30 21.60 9.55
C GLY A 34 5.38 21.22 10.58
N THR A 35 6.19 20.19 10.33
CA THR A 35 7.32 19.87 11.21
C THR A 35 8.63 20.30 10.56
N ASP A 36 9.38 21.16 11.28
CA ASP A 36 10.72 21.63 10.88
C ASP A 36 11.85 20.85 11.60
N SER A 37 11.49 19.91 12.48
CA SER A 37 12.45 19.15 13.27
C SER A 37 13.03 17.98 12.47
N THR A 38 14.31 18.06 12.09
CA THR A 38 15.04 17.00 11.36
C THR A 38 14.99 15.65 12.08
N SER A 39 15.10 15.64 13.42
CA SER A 39 15.00 14.40 14.21
C SER A 39 13.62 13.77 14.16
N ARG A 40 12.55 14.57 14.16
CA ARG A 40 11.18 14.10 14.02
C ARG A 40 10.93 13.54 12.62
N VAL A 41 11.39 14.25 11.58
CA VAL A 41 11.31 13.77 10.18
C VAL A 41 12.03 12.42 10.04
N ALA A 42 13.27 12.30 10.53
CA ALA A 42 14.03 11.04 10.46
C ALA A 42 13.34 9.88 11.21
N SER A 43 12.69 10.17 12.35
CA SER A 43 11.93 9.15 13.11
C SER A 43 10.68 8.69 12.38
N LEU A 44 9.92 9.61 11.78
CA LEU A 44 8.73 9.30 10.99
C LEU A 44 9.09 8.50 9.73
N MET A 45 10.19 8.88 9.05
CA MET A 45 10.68 8.12 7.90
C MET A 45 11.10 6.69 8.26
N ARG A 46 11.52 6.43 9.50
CA ARG A 46 11.79 5.05 9.97
C ARG A 46 10.50 4.24 10.12
N VAL A 47 9.39 4.85 10.53
CA VAL A 47 8.07 4.19 10.61
C VAL A 47 7.58 3.77 9.23
N SER A 48 7.96 4.49 8.16
CA SER A 48 7.59 4.11 6.79
C SER A 48 8.09 2.72 6.39
N GLN A 49 9.20 2.25 6.95
CA GLN A 49 9.74 0.91 6.69
C GLN A 49 8.77 -0.20 7.16
N ILE A 50 8.12 0.01 8.31
CA ILE A 50 7.09 -0.92 8.81
C ILE A 50 5.90 -0.94 7.85
N GLY A 51 5.45 0.23 7.41
CA GLY A 51 4.40 0.37 6.41
C GLY A 51 4.74 -0.36 5.10
N THR A 52 5.98 -0.24 4.63
CA THR A 52 6.45 -0.92 3.41
C THR A 52 6.40 -2.45 3.54
N VAL A 53 6.82 -3.01 4.69
CA VAL A 53 6.72 -4.45 4.95
C VAL A 53 5.27 -4.91 4.94
N LEU A 54 4.38 -4.17 5.61
CA LEU A 54 2.94 -4.49 5.66
C LEU A 54 2.30 -4.41 4.27
N VAL A 55 2.65 -3.42 3.45
CA VAL A 55 2.19 -3.34 2.04
C VAL A 55 2.66 -4.56 1.26
N SER A 56 3.92 -4.94 1.38
CA SER A 56 4.49 -6.06 0.63
C SER A 56 3.81 -7.38 1.02
N VAL A 57 3.70 -7.67 2.31
CA VAL A 57 3.05 -8.88 2.82
C VAL A 57 1.55 -8.88 2.48
N GLY A 58 0.86 -7.76 2.69
CA GLY A 58 -0.56 -7.62 2.39
C GLY A 58 -0.85 -7.77 0.90
N SER A 59 -0.07 -7.13 0.04
CA SER A 59 -0.24 -7.20 -1.42
C SER A 59 0.02 -8.62 -1.96
N LEU A 60 1.12 -9.25 -1.56
CA LEU A 60 1.43 -10.63 -1.96
C LEU A 60 0.39 -11.62 -1.43
N GLY A 61 0.00 -11.50 -0.17
CA GLY A 61 -1.03 -12.37 0.40
C GLY A 61 -2.38 -12.20 -0.30
N THR A 62 -2.78 -10.98 -0.57
CA THR A 62 -4.04 -10.71 -1.26
C THR A 62 -4.08 -11.35 -2.65
N ILE A 63 -3.02 -11.22 -3.46
CA ILE A 63 -3.00 -11.82 -4.80
C ILE A 63 -2.91 -13.35 -4.74
N ILE A 64 -2.05 -13.91 -3.89
CA ILE A 64 -1.86 -15.36 -3.81
C ILE A 64 -3.14 -16.05 -3.35
N PHE A 65 -3.71 -15.61 -2.23
CA PHE A 65 -4.92 -16.21 -1.68
C PHE A 65 -6.17 -15.89 -2.52
N GLY A 66 -6.22 -14.70 -3.14
CA GLY A 66 -7.32 -14.31 -4.03
C GLY A 66 -7.37 -15.16 -5.30
N VAL A 67 -6.23 -15.37 -5.96
CA VAL A 67 -6.14 -16.26 -7.13
C VAL A 67 -6.45 -17.69 -6.75
N TRP A 68 -5.95 -18.17 -5.60
CA TRP A 68 -6.29 -19.50 -5.10
C TRP A 68 -7.79 -19.69 -4.92
N LEU A 69 -8.46 -18.72 -4.27
CA LEU A 69 -9.93 -18.75 -4.09
C LEU A 69 -10.66 -18.78 -5.44
N ALA A 70 -10.23 -17.97 -6.41
CA ALA A 70 -10.84 -17.94 -7.72
C ALA A 70 -10.71 -19.28 -8.49
N ILE A 71 -9.65 -20.06 -8.20
CA ILE A 71 -9.45 -21.38 -8.79
C ILE A 71 -10.19 -22.48 -8.02
N SER A 72 -10.28 -22.37 -6.69
CA SER A 72 -10.80 -23.43 -5.82
C SER A 72 -12.32 -23.38 -5.61
N LEU A 73 -12.96 -22.27 -5.95
CA LEU A 73 -14.40 -22.09 -5.84
C LEU A 73 -15.04 -22.29 -7.23
N ASP A 74 -15.89 -23.31 -7.38
CA ASP A 74 -16.61 -23.60 -8.63
C ASP A 74 -17.53 -22.45 -9.09
N ALA A 75 -17.83 -21.52 -8.19
CA ALA A 75 -18.69 -20.36 -8.46
C ALA A 75 -18.02 -19.26 -9.29
N TYR A 76 -16.68 -19.27 -9.43
CA TYR A 76 -15.91 -18.22 -10.11
C TYR A 76 -14.95 -18.80 -11.12
N GLN A 77 -14.64 -17.96 -12.12
CA GLN A 77 -13.69 -18.33 -13.16
C GLN A 77 -12.64 -17.22 -13.31
N LEU A 78 -11.40 -17.59 -13.63
CA LEU A 78 -10.31 -16.61 -13.75
C LEU A 78 -10.55 -15.57 -14.87
N TRP A 79 -11.40 -15.88 -15.83
CA TRP A 79 -11.80 -14.96 -16.91
C TRP A 79 -13.05 -14.14 -16.60
N ASP A 80 -13.64 -14.25 -15.42
CA ASP A 80 -14.71 -13.36 -14.99
C ASP A 80 -14.22 -11.91 -15.00
N GLY A 81 -15.06 -11.00 -15.50
CA GLY A 81 -14.67 -9.61 -15.73
C GLY A 81 -14.14 -8.91 -14.50
N TRP A 82 -14.74 -9.16 -13.33
CA TRP A 82 -14.31 -8.62 -12.04
C TRP A 82 -12.96 -9.19 -11.58
N VAL A 83 -12.63 -10.47 -11.85
CA VAL A 83 -11.32 -11.06 -11.55
C VAL A 83 -10.23 -10.42 -12.38
N ILE A 84 -10.49 -10.24 -13.69
CA ILE A 84 -9.54 -9.56 -14.59
C ILE A 84 -9.35 -8.12 -14.17
N ALA A 85 -10.42 -7.40 -13.82
CA ALA A 85 -10.34 -6.02 -13.33
C ALA A 85 -9.51 -5.92 -12.06
N ALA A 86 -9.74 -6.80 -11.09
CA ALA A 86 -8.95 -6.87 -9.85
C ALA A 86 -7.46 -7.10 -10.13
N LEU A 87 -7.11 -8.04 -11.03
CA LEU A 87 -5.72 -8.33 -11.40
C LEU A 87 -5.04 -7.13 -12.07
N VAL A 88 -5.73 -6.46 -12.99
CA VAL A 88 -5.22 -5.25 -13.65
C VAL A 88 -5.03 -4.12 -12.64
N LEU A 89 -6.02 -3.86 -11.79
CA LEU A 89 -5.92 -2.86 -10.74
C LEU A 89 -4.79 -3.17 -9.76
N TRP A 90 -4.64 -4.44 -9.38
CA TRP A 90 -3.53 -4.88 -8.52
C TRP A 90 -2.16 -4.60 -9.17
N ALA A 91 -1.99 -4.91 -10.46
CA ALA A 91 -0.75 -4.63 -11.18
C ALA A 91 -0.45 -3.12 -11.24
N VAL A 92 -1.47 -2.30 -11.53
CA VAL A 92 -1.34 -0.83 -11.52
C VAL A 92 -0.99 -0.33 -10.12
N GLY A 93 -1.69 -0.80 -9.09
CA GLY A 93 -1.43 -0.44 -7.70
C GLY A 93 -0.01 -0.81 -7.26
N THR A 94 0.47 -1.99 -7.66
CA THR A 94 1.84 -2.44 -7.38
C THR A 94 2.88 -1.53 -8.06
N ALA A 95 2.70 -1.18 -9.33
CA ALA A 95 3.60 -0.29 -10.06
C ALA A 95 3.65 1.12 -9.45
N LEU A 96 2.50 1.68 -9.05
CA LEU A 96 2.43 2.96 -8.34
C LEU A 96 3.07 2.87 -6.94
N GLY A 97 2.81 1.77 -6.22
CA GLY A 97 3.34 1.52 -4.88
C GLY A 97 4.86 1.38 -4.88
N GLN A 98 5.44 0.69 -5.85
CA GLN A 98 6.89 0.59 -6.00
C GLN A 98 7.53 1.97 -6.19
N ARG A 99 7.02 2.78 -7.12
CA ARG A 99 7.52 4.15 -7.34
C ARG A 99 7.36 5.04 -6.11
N SER A 100 6.22 4.94 -5.42
CA SER A 100 6.01 5.65 -4.16
C SER A 100 7.02 5.21 -3.10
N GLY A 101 7.28 3.90 -2.97
CA GLY A 101 8.26 3.33 -2.04
C GLY A 101 9.69 3.81 -2.30
N GLU A 102 10.10 3.92 -3.57
CA GLU A 102 11.41 4.46 -3.96
C GLU A 102 11.58 5.93 -3.50
N GLU A 103 10.55 6.76 -3.71
CA GLU A 103 10.55 8.16 -3.28
C GLU A 103 10.61 8.27 -1.75
N TYR A 104 9.87 7.43 -1.01
CA TYR A 104 9.92 7.39 0.45
C TYR A 104 11.27 6.93 0.98
N ASN A 105 11.87 5.92 0.36
CA ASN A 105 13.19 5.43 0.75
C ASN A 105 14.27 6.50 0.51
N ALA A 106 14.23 7.19 -0.63
CA ALA A 106 15.15 8.29 -0.93
C ALA A 106 15.00 9.43 0.11
N ALA A 107 13.76 9.82 0.44
CA ALA A 107 13.48 10.81 1.45
C ALA A 107 13.96 10.38 2.85
N ALA A 108 13.82 9.10 3.20
CA ALA A 108 14.29 8.56 4.47
C ALA A 108 15.82 8.61 4.60
N VAL A 109 16.56 8.26 3.54
CA VAL A 109 18.02 8.35 3.51
C VAL A 109 18.46 9.80 3.67
N GLN A 110 17.86 10.72 2.89
CA GLN A 110 18.18 12.13 2.95
C GLN A 110 17.92 12.75 4.33
N ALA A 111 16.78 12.42 4.96
CA ALA A 111 16.45 12.89 6.32
C ALA A 111 17.48 12.41 7.35
N GLN A 112 17.97 11.17 7.22
CA GLN A 112 18.99 10.64 8.12
C GLN A 112 20.35 11.31 7.94
N ASP A 113 20.73 11.60 6.68
CA ASP A 113 21.99 12.27 6.37
C ASP A 113 21.97 13.74 6.83
N ASP A 114 20.84 14.44 6.69
CA ASP A 114 20.66 15.78 7.24
C ASP A 114 20.76 15.77 8.77
N LEU A 115 20.16 14.77 9.44
CA LEU A 115 20.26 14.62 10.89
C LEU A 115 21.70 14.39 11.36
N LYS A 116 22.45 13.49 10.70
CA LYS A 116 23.86 13.21 11.02
C LYS A 116 24.76 14.43 10.81
N ALA A 117 24.45 15.22 9.79
CA ALA A 117 25.21 16.43 9.47
C ALA A 117 24.78 17.65 10.29
N GLY A 118 23.79 17.53 11.19
CA GLY A 118 23.27 18.65 11.98
C GLY A 118 22.60 19.74 11.14
N ARG A 119 22.14 19.41 9.92
CA ARG A 119 21.50 20.35 9.00
C ARG A 119 19.97 20.33 9.20
N PRO A 120 19.28 21.46 8.88
CA PRO A 120 17.82 21.43 8.79
C PRO A 120 17.38 20.47 7.67
N SER A 121 16.19 19.90 7.80
CA SER A 121 15.64 19.00 6.78
C SER A 121 15.52 19.71 5.44
N SER A 122 16.11 19.11 4.40
CA SER A 122 16.07 19.59 3.02
C SER A 122 14.90 19.00 2.21
N LEU A 123 14.03 18.17 2.85
CA LEU A 123 12.89 17.58 2.18
C LEU A 123 11.86 18.63 1.77
N PRO A 124 11.29 18.53 0.55
CA PRO A 124 10.25 19.45 0.10
C PRO A 124 8.99 19.31 0.95
N ALA A 125 8.18 20.37 0.98
CA ALA A 125 6.87 20.31 1.61
C ALA A 125 6.06 19.13 1.05
N TYR A 126 5.60 18.24 1.92
CA TYR A 126 5.14 16.90 1.55
C TYR A 126 3.93 16.91 0.59
N GLY A 127 2.99 17.85 0.77
CA GLY A 127 1.80 17.97 -0.10
C GLY A 127 2.08 18.34 -1.56
N ALA A 128 3.26 18.89 -1.85
CA ALA A 128 3.70 19.21 -3.22
C ALA A 128 4.61 18.11 -3.81
N SER A 129 4.93 17.06 -3.03
CA SER A 129 5.84 16.02 -3.45
C SER A 129 5.19 15.03 -4.41
N ARG A 130 5.98 14.48 -5.33
CA ARG A 130 5.56 13.41 -6.23
C ARG A 130 5.12 12.16 -5.44
N ALA A 131 5.80 11.85 -4.32
CA ALA A 131 5.46 10.74 -3.44
C ALA A 131 4.03 10.83 -2.89
N PHE A 132 3.56 12.03 -2.54
CA PHE A 132 2.18 12.27 -2.09
C PHE A 132 1.16 11.86 -3.17
N TRP A 133 1.34 12.35 -4.40
CA TRP A 133 0.39 12.06 -5.48
C TRP A 133 0.41 10.59 -5.91
N LEU A 134 1.58 9.96 -5.89
CA LEU A 134 1.69 8.51 -6.10
C LEU A 134 0.94 7.74 -5.01
N HIS A 135 1.06 8.16 -3.74
CA HIS A 135 0.33 7.55 -2.64
C HIS A 135 -1.19 7.71 -2.78
N VAL A 136 -1.66 8.91 -3.15
CA VAL A 136 -3.10 9.13 -3.46
C VAL A 136 -3.56 8.18 -4.56
N GLY A 137 -2.77 8.01 -5.62
CA GLY A 137 -3.08 7.07 -6.70
C GLY A 137 -3.20 5.62 -6.21
N VAL A 138 -2.28 5.17 -5.34
CA VAL A 138 -2.35 3.83 -4.72
C VAL A 138 -3.64 3.66 -3.91
N VAL A 139 -3.98 4.65 -3.08
CA VAL A 139 -5.22 4.61 -2.26
C VAL A 139 -6.46 4.50 -3.15
N VAL A 140 -6.54 5.29 -4.22
CA VAL A 140 -7.67 5.23 -5.18
C VAL A 140 -7.75 3.83 -5.81
N VAL A 141 -6.64 3.25 -6.24
CA VAL A 141 -6.63 1.90 -6.82
C VAL A 141 -7.08 0.86 -5.80
N ILE A 142 -6.64 0.93 -4.55
CA ILE A 142 -7.07 0.00 -3.48
C ILE A 142 -8.57 0.13 -3.24
N LEU A 143 -9.12 1.34 -3.21
CA LEU A 143 -10.56 1.56 -3.08
C LEU A 143 -11.32 0.96 -4.27
N LEU A 144 -10.82 1.10 -5.49
CA LEU A 144 -11.43 0.48 -6.67
C LEU A 144 -11.41 -1.05 -6.59
N ILE A 145 -10.32 -1.66 -6.11
CA ILE A 145 -10.26 -3.11 -5.88
C ILE A 145 -11.30 -3.54 -4.83
N LEU A 146 -11.43 -2.80 -3.72
CA LEU A 146 -12.43 -3.12 -2.70
C LEU A 146 -13.86 -3.02 -3.25
N ILE A 147 -14.14 -2.00 -4.04
CA ILE A 147 -15.43 -1.84 -4.71
C ILE A 147 -15.69 -3.02 -5.66
N ASP A 148 -14.73 -3.37 -6.51
CA ASP A 148 -14.82 -4.48 -7.45
C ASP A 148 -15.08 -5.82 -6.73
N MET A 149 -14.38 -6.08 -5.62
CA MET A 149 -14.56 -7.28 -4.81
C MET A 149 -15.92 -7.36 -4.11
N ILE A 150 -16.53 -6.22 -3.75
CA ILE A 150 -17.85 -6.18 -3.10
C ILE A 150 -18.95 -6.39 -4.12
N TRP A 151 -18.91 -5.66 -5.24
CA TRP A 151 -19.99 -5.67 -6.23
C TRP A 151 -19.84 -6.76 -7.29
N LYS A 152 -18.64 -7.27 -7.55
CA LYS A 152 -18.35 -8.32 -8.53
C LYS A 152 -19.11 -8.11 -9.86
N PRO A 153 -18.88 -7.01 -10.57
CA PRO A 153 -19.66 -6.68 -11.74
C PRO A 153 -19.55 -7.79 -12.80
N GLY A 154 -20.67 -8.39 -13.17
CA GLY A 154 -20.72 -9.46 -14.17
C GLY A 154 -20.55 -10.88 -13.60
N ALA A 155 -20.63 -11.05 -12.27
CA ALA A 155 -20.71 -12.37 -11.65
C ALA A 155 -22.15 -12.92 -11.66
#